data_d7e978a8c386f9465d7f2615559570f7
#
_entry.id   d7e978a8c386f9465d7f2615559570f7
#
_cell.length_a   1.000
_cell.length_b   1.000
_cell.length_c   1.000
_cell.angle_alpha   90.00
_cell.angle_beta   90.00
_cell.angle_gamma   90.00
#
_symmetry.space_group_name_H-M   'P 1'
#
loop_
_entity.id
_entity.type
_entity.pdbx_description
1 polymer ?
#
loop_
_entity_poly.entity_id
_entity_poly.type
_entity_poly.pdbx_seq_one_letter_code
_entity_poly.pdbx_strand_id
1 'polypeptide(L)'
;MLHHAAVRCLVRAAVLVTAVAAFASPARAWFTVGHAKVARAAVRALPPEVPRFFRDGAFRVGEAAVDPDLFKDRNLVALRAAEDPLHYLDWELIAGMQLPADRWLFTAQVLERKVDPRNVGILPYSLLEAVQRLTMTFAEHRHYPDDEAIQQKALVYAGWLAHYAGDLEQPLHTSIHHDGRALPDNSSPKTGIHQLVDGLFERVPFDEAKVTHDLPIQVYPDVWVALQAELAKSHALVDRVYELEPDMRKAWPPAPRPAATPAPATPSAPSPPANLRPPPPPAATPTAVATPPPPIPRSVCTFTEERFRATASFIASLYRTAWEQSAAIQLPSWLERPQPMP
;
A
#
# COMPACT_ATOMS: atom_id res chain seq x y z
N MET A 1 -43.65 -7.81 32.26
CA MET A 1 -43.79 -7.58 30.80
C MET A 1 -42.84 -6.51 30.25
N LEU A 2 -42.19 -5.70 31.07
CA LEU A 2 -41.26 -4.64 30.58
C LEU A 2 -39.83 -5.12 30.23
N HIS A 3 -39.38 -6.27 30.76
CA HIS A 3 -38.03 -6.79 30.50
C HIS A 3 -37.83 -7.40 29.11
N HIS A 4 -38.87 -7.90 28.45
CA HIS A 4 -38.78 -8.54 27.15
C HIS A 4 -38.73 -7.55 25.96
N ALA A 5 -39.24 -6.32 26.18
CA ALA A 5 -39.20 -5.28 25.13
C ALA A 5 -37.83 -4.63 25.00
N ALA A 6 -37.09 -4.44 26.10
CA ALA A 6 -35.77 -3.83 26.12
C ALA A 6 -34.71 -4.73 25.45
N VAL A 7 -34.77 -6.05 25.65
CA VAL A 7 -33.85 -7.00 25.05
C VAL A 7 -34.04 -7.09 23.53
N ARG A 8 -35.27 -7.00 23.03
CA ARG A 8 -35.56 -7.01 21.59
C ARG A 8 -35.10 -5.73 20.86
N CYS A 9 -35.12 -4.58 21.54
CA CYS A 9 -34.57 -3.33 20.98
C CYS A 9 -33.04 -3.36 20.90
N LEU A 10 -32.36 -3.89 21.91
CA LEU A 10 -30.91 -4.01 21.94
C LEU A 10 -30.39 -4.98 20.89
N VAL A 11 -31.05 -6.11 20.65
CA VAL A 11 -30.69 -7.07 19.64
C VAL A 11 -30.92 -6.51 18.22
N ARG A 12 -31.95 -5.71 17.97
CA ARG A 12 -32.20 -5.05 16.70
C ARG A 12 -31.21 -3.91 16.41
N ALA A 13 -30.80 -3.16 17.42
CA ALA A 13 -29.76 -2.15 17.29
C ALA A 13 -28.38 -2.77 17.00
N ALA A 14 -28.03 -3.87 17.65
CA ALA A 14 -26.78 -4.60 17.40
C ALA A 14 -26.70 -5.19 15.98
N VAL A 15 -27.80 -5.70 15.43
CA VAL A 15 -27.87 -6.25 14.07
C VAL A 15 -27.80 -5.14 13.00
N LEU A 16 -28.32 -3.94 13.28
CA LEU A 16 -28.23 -2.81 12.34
C LEU A 16 -26.81 -2.20 12.28
N VAL A 17 -26.08 -2.19 13.39
CA VAL A 17 -24.70 -1.68 13.47
C VAL A 17 -23.70 -2.63 12.78
N THR A 18 -23.96 -3.95 12.81
CA THR A 18 -23.08 -4.92 12.13
C THR A 18 -23.27 -4.97 10.61
N ALA A 19 -24.42 -4.56 10.08
CA ALA A 19 -24.68 -4.59 8.63
C ALA A 19 -24.05 -3.41 7.85
N VAL A 20 -23.71 -2.30 8.50
CA VAL A 20 -23.11 -1.12 7.84
C VAL A 20 -21.58 -1.19 7.79
N ALA A 21 -20.95 -2.05 8.60
CA ALA A 21 -19.50 -2.20 8.64
C ALA A 21 -18.90 -3.09 7.52
N ALA A 22 -19.72 -3.66 6.63
CA ALA A 22 -19.30 -4.75 5.74
C ALA A 22 -18.73 -4.31 4.37
N PHE A 23 -18.68 -3.01 4.03
CA PHE A 23 -18.28 -2.57 2.67
C PHE A 23 -17.21 -1.47 2.58
N ALA A 24 -16.47 -1.22 3.63
CA ALA A 24 -15.24 -0.44 3.47
C ALA A 24 -14.12 -1.43 3.12
N SER A 25 -13.86 -1.66 1.84
CA SER A 25 -12.59 -2.26 1.42
C SER A 25 -11.47 -1.36 1.93
N PRO A 26 -10.44 -1.90 2.60
CA PRO A 26 -9.29 -1.09 2.99
C PRO A 26 -8.70 -0.47 1.72
N ALA A 27 -8.42 0.83 1.74
CA ALA A 27 -7.54 1.43 0.77
C ALA A 27 -6.21 0.64 0.86
N ARG A 28 -5.81 0.01 -0.23
CA ARG A 28 -4.52 -0.64 -0.37
C ARG A 28 -3.73 0.23 -1.33
N ALA A 29 -2.55 0.67 -0.93
CA ALA A 29 -1.57 1.24 -1.82
C ALA A 29 -1.31 0.29 -2.98
N TRP A 30 -0.64 0.74 -4.06
CA TRP A 30 -0.48 -0.10 -5.26
C TRP A 30 -0.87 -1.53 -5.00
N PHE A 31 -1.91 -2.08 -5.60
CA PHE A 31 -2.38 -3.42 -5.22
C PHE A 31 -1.23 -4.40 -5.07
N THR A 32 -1.39 -5.41 -4.26
CA THR A 32 -0.40 -6.44 -3.90
C THR A 32 0.55 -6.81 -5.04
N VAL A 33 0.01 -7.00 -6.26
CA VAL A 33 0.80 -7.32 -7.46
C VAL A 33 1.65 -6.12 -7.89
N GLY A 34 1.15 -4.89 -7.76
CA GLY A 34 1.86 -3.67 -8.12
C GLY A 34 3.13 -3.47 -7.29
N HIS A 35 3.02 -3.60 -5.95
CA HIS A 35 4.17 -3.55 -5.06
C HIS A 35 5.20 -4.63 -5.38
N ALA A 36 4.74 -5.87 -5.57
CA ALA A 36 5.63 -6.98 -5.90
C ALA A 36 6.34 -6.77 -7.25
N LYS A 37 5.64 -6.23 -8.27
CA LYS A 37 6.22 -5.94 -9.59
C LYS A 37 7.32 -4.90 -9.52
N VAL A 38 7.05 -3.75 -8.90
CA VAL A 38 8.02 -2.66 -8.85
C VAL A 38 9.21 -2.99 -7.95
N ALA A 39 9.00 -3.71 -6.84
CA ALA A 39 10.08 -4.20 -5.99
C ALA A 39 11.04 -5.14 -6.74
N ARG A 40 10.50 -6.09 -7.51
CA ARG A 40 11.30 -6.99 -8.36
C ARG A 40 12.05 -6.22 -9.44
N ALA A 41 11.41 -5.24 -10.07
CA ALA A 41 12.03 -4.42 -11.09
C ALA A 41 13.21 -3.61 -10.52
N ALA A 42 13.05 -3.03 -9.33
CA ALA A 42 14.10 -2.30 -8.63
C ALA A 42 15.32 -3.19 -8.33
N VAL A 43 15.10 -4.42 -7.84
CA VAL A 43 16.18 -5.37 -7.56
C VAL A 43 16.94 -5.77 -8.85
N ARG A 44 16.20 -6.04 -9.93
CA ARG A 44 16.81 -6.43 -11.23
C ARG A 44 17.66 -5.33 -11.86
N ALA A 45 17.35 -4.07 -11.54
CA ALA A 45 18.08 -2.91 -12.05
C ALA A 45 19.39 -2.61 -11.28
N LEU A 46 19.62 -3.29 -10.15
CA LEU A 46 20.77 -3.01 -9.30
C LEU A 46 22.11 -3.32 -9.99
N PRO A 47 23.11 -2.43 -9.79
CA PRO A 47 24.43 -2.62 -10.35
C PRO A 47 25.21 -3.76 -9.64
N PRO A 48 26.28 -4.28 -10.25
CA PRO A 48 27.01 -5.45 -9.77
C PRO A 48 27.70 -5.28 -8.42
N GLU A 49 27.88 -4.05 -7.94
CA GLU A 49 28.46 -3.72 -6.64
C GLU A 49 27.58 -4.15 -5.47
N VAL A 50 26.25 -4.25 -5.70
CA VAL A 50 25.33 -4.81 -4.71
C VAL A 50 25.46 -6.33 -4.67
N PRO A 51 25.47 -6.99 -3.50
CA PRO A 51 25.74 -8.44 -3.36
C PRO A 51 24.87 -9.29 -4.29
N ARG A 52 25.47 -10.35 -4.83
CA ARG A 52 24.80 -11.23 -5.78
C ARG A 52 23.52 -11.85 -5.20
N PHE A 53 23.58 -12.37 -3.96
CA PHE A 53 22.40 -12.97 -3.32
C PHE A 53 21.18 -12.02 -3.31
N PHE A 54 21.45 -10.73 -3.13
CA PHE A 54 20.40 -9.71 -3.09
C PHE A 54 19.82 -9.49 -4.51
N ARG A 55 20.67 -9.37 -5.52
CA ARG A 55 20.24 -9.22 -6.94
C ARG A 55 19.51 -10.46 -7.46
N ASP A 56 19.90 -11.65 -7.01
CA ASP A 56 19.23 -12.91 -7.33
C ASP A 56 17.91 -13.07 -6.52
N GLY A 57 17.74 -12.29 -5.45
CA GLY A 57 16.61 -12.34 -4.52
C GLY A 57 15.34 -11.63 -4.96
N ALA A 58 15.25 -11.13 -6.19
CA ALA A 58 14.12 -10.30 -6.66
C ALA A 58 12.73 -10.90 -6.37
N PHE A 59 12.58 -12.21 -6.52
CA PHE A 59 11.31 -12.88 -6.21
C PHE A 59 10.95 -12.75 -4.72
N ARG A 60 11.90 -13.03 -3.83
CA ARG A 60 11.69 -12.96 -2.37
C ARG A 60 11.39 -11.54 -1.90
N VAL A 61 12.10 -10.56 -2.43
CA VAL A 61 11.83 -9.14 -2.15
C VAL A 61 10.41 -8.77 -2.59
N GLY A 62 9.98 -9.21 -3.77
CA GLY A 62 8.62 -8.97 -4.25
C GLY A 62 7.54 -9.60 -3.37
N GLU A 63 7.75 -10.84 -2.88
CA GLU A 63 6.81 -11.46 -1.93
C GLU A 63 6.75 -10.69 -0.60
N ALA A 64 7.91 -10.32 -0.04
CA ALA A 64 7.95 -9.56 1.21
C ALA A 64 7.41 -8.12 1.08
N ALA A 65 7.37 -7.56 -0.13
CA ALA A 65 6.76 -6.25 -0.38
C ALA A 65 5.23 -6.25 -0.19
N VAL A 66 4.62 -7.39 0.04
CA VAL A 66 3.17 -7.53 0.30
C VAL A 66 2.86 -7.51 1.80
N ASP A 67 3.83 -7.86 2.64
CA ASP A 67 3.64 -8.06 4.09
C ASP A 67 3.02 -6.86 4.80
N PRO A 68 3.45 -5.59 4.58
CA PRO A 68 2.87 -4.45 5.29
C PRO A 68 1.36 -4.31 5.07
N ASP A 69 0.84 -4.65 3.89
CA ASP A 69 -0.59 -4.69 3.64
C ASP A 69 -1.30 -5.84 4.37
N LEU A 70 -0.64 -6.99 4.51
CA LEU A 70 -1.18 -8.12 5.28
C LEU A 70 -1.27 -7.78 6.77
N PHE A 71 -0.35 -6.95 7.30
CA PHE A 71 -0.38 -6.50 8.68
C PHE A 71 -1.58 -5.62 9.02
N LYS A 72 -2.28 -5.09 8.02
CA LYS A 72 -3.55 -4.33 8.17
C LYS A 72 -4.80 -5.23 8.27
N ASP A 73 -4.65 -6.54 8.56
CA ASP A 73 -5.79 -7.44 8.72
C ASP A 73 -6.70 -7.00 9.86
N ARG A 74 -8.02 -7.04 9.61
CA ARG A 74 -9.04 -6.54 10.55
C ARG A 74 -9.12 -7.33 11.84
N ASN A 75 -8.68 -8.58 11.84
CA ASN A 75 -8.69 -9.44 13.00
C ASN A 75 -7.50 -9.19 13.93
N LEU A 76 -6.44 -8.51 13.43
CA LEU A 76 -5.23 -8.18 14.18
C LEU A 76 -5.26 -6.70 14.62
N VAL A 77 -6.24 -6.34 15.44
CA VAL A 77 -6.60 -4.96 15.76
C VAL A 77 -5.41 -4.10 16.22
N ALA A 78 -4.56 -4.63 17.12
CA ALA A 78 -3.41 -3.89 17.63
C ALA A 78 -2.32 -3.68 16.56
N LEU A 79 -2.04 -4.72 15.77
CA LEU A 79 -1.08 -4.65 14.67
C LEU A 79 -1.57 -3.66 13.62
N ARG A 80 -2.82 -3.78 13.21
CA ARG A 80 -3.42 -2.87 12.24
C ARG A 80 -3.37 -1.41 12.70
N ALA A 81 -3.69 -1.12 13.96
CA ALA A 81 -3.66 0.23 14.51
C ALA A 81 -2.24 0.85 14.51
N ALA A 82 -1.21 0.01 14.60
CA ALA A 82 0.18 0.43 14.48
C ALA A 82 0.61 0.58 13.02
N GLU A 83 0.09 -0.26 12.13
CA GLU A 83 0.52 -0.35 10.74
C GLU A 83 -0.17 0.69 9.83
N ASP A 84 -1.49 0.88 9.97
CA ASP A 84 -2.26 1.79 9.11
C ASP A 84 -1.55 3.17 8.88
N PRO A 85 -1.04 3.88 9.92
CA PRO A 85 -0.39 5.18 9.74
C PRO A 85 0.98 5.12 9.02
N LEU A 86 1.57 3.95 8.85
CA LEU A 86 2.88 3.79 8.21
C LEU A 86 2.81 3.98 6.68
N HIS A 87 1.61 3.94 6.10
CA HIS A 87 1.36 3.88 4.66
C HIS A 87 1.06 5.23 3.99
N TYR A 88 0.91 6.30 4.75
CA TYR A 88 0.54 7.61 4.20
C TYR A 88 1.10 8.78 5.03
N LEU A 89 1.05 9.97 4.43
CA LEU A 89 1.25 11.24 5.11
C LEU A 89 0.33 12.29 4.49
N ASP A 90 -0.70 12.71 5.21
CA ASP A 90 -1.64 13.74 4.80
C ASP A 90 -1.01 15.13 4.95
N TRP A 91 -0.28 15.56 3.92
CA TRP A 91 0.58 16.76 3.95
C TRP A 91 -0.15 18.03 4.35
N GLU A 92 -1.40 18.19 3.93
CA GLU A 92 -2.20 19.39 4.20
C GLU A 92 -2.45 19.60 5.71
N LEU A 93 -2.53 18.52 6.49
CA LEU A 93 -2.73 18.59 7.95
C LEU A 93 -1.51 19.14 8.69
N ILE A 94 -0.35 19.14 8.06
CA ILE A 94 0.92 19.62 8.60
C ILE A 94 1.53 20.76 7.77
N ALA A 95 0.72 21.40 6.94
CA ALA A 95 1.19 22.50 6.09
C ALA A 95 1.99 23.55 6.89
N GLY A 96 3.14 23.94 6.34
CA GLY A 96 4.07 24.88 6.97
C GLY A 96 4.90 24.30 8.13
N MET A 97 4.82 22.99 8.40
CA MET A 97 5.67 22.32 9.37
C MET A 97 6.97 21.84 8.72
N GLN A 98 8.09 22.10 9.37
CA GLN A 98 9.37 21.49 9.01
C GLN A 98 9.40 20.07 9.59
N LEU A 99 9.59 19.06 8.74
CA LEU A 99 9.62 17.67 9.19
C LEU A 99 10.95 17.35 9.87
N PRO A 100 10.99 17.09 11.21
CA PRO A 100 12.20 16.61 11.87
C PRO A 100 12.47 15.16 11.45
N ALA A 101 13.74 14.73 11.46
CA ALA A 101 14.06 13.32 11.19
C ALA A 101 13.66 12.37 12.34
N ASP A 102 13.40 12.91 13.52
CA ASP A 102 12.97 12.15 14.69
C ASP A 102 11.44 11.98 14.68
N ARG A 103 10.97 10.74 14.61
CA ARG A 103 9.53 10.37 14.62
C ARG A 103 8.81 10.89 15.87
N TRP A 104 9.45 10.79 17.03
CA TRP A 104 8.82 11.16 18.29
C TRP A 104 8.68 12.68 18.42
N LEU A 105 9.69 13.42 17.95
CA LEU A 105 9.60 14.88 17.86
C LEU A 105 8.50 15.30 16.89
N PHE A 106 8.41 14.66 15.73
CA PHE A 106 7.30 14.87 14.79
C PHE A 106 5.95 14.63 15.45
N THR A 107 5.79 13.47 16.11
CA THR A 107 4.55 13.11 16.81
C THR A 107 4.18 14.16 17.86
N ALA A 108 5.14 14.64 18.65
CA ALA A 108 4.91 15.68 19.64
C ALA A 108 4.44 17.00 18.99
N GLN A 109 5.08 17.42 17.91
CA GLN A 109 4.72 18.64 17.17
C GLN A 109 3.32 18.56 16.54
N VAL A 110 2.91 17.37 16.05
CA VAL A 110 1.56 17.13 15.53
C VAL A 110 0.52 17.23 16.65
N LEU A 111 0.81 16.65 17.82
CA LEU A 111 -0.09 16.72 18.99
C LEU A 111 -0.24 18.16 19.50
N GLU A 112 0.82 18.98 19.48
CA GLU A 112 0.76 20.41 19.82
C GLU A 112 -0.21 21.17 18.91
N ARG A 113 -0.35 20.75 17.65
CA ARG A 113 -1.34 21.27 16.70
C ARG A 113 -2.77 20.74 16.93
N LYS A 114 -2.97 19.91 17.95
CA LYS A 114 -4.25 19.23 18.27
C LYS A 114 -4.77 18.32 17.14
N VAL A 115 -3.86 17.76 16.38
CA VAL A 115 -4.15 16.75 15.36
C VAL A 115 -3.72 15.37 15.90
N ASP A 116 -4.48 14.33 15.62
CA ASP A 116 -4.07 12.96 15.94
C ASP A 116 -2.99 12.52 14.93
N PRO A 117 -1.79 12.13 15.37
CA PRO A 117 -0.73 11.67 14.47
C PRO A 117 -1.14 10.49 13.59
N ARG A 118 -2.09 9.68 14.04
CA ARG A 118 -2.64 8.57 13.24
C ARG A 118 -3.44 9.05 12.04
N ASN A 119 -4.04 10.24 12.12
CA ASN A 119 -4.76 10.82 10.99
C ASN A 119 -3.81 11.54 10.01
N VAL A 120 -2.65 11.97 10.48
CA VAL A 120 -1.62 12.55 9.61
C VAL A 120 -0.86 11.47 8.86
N GLY A 121 -0.58 10.36 9.52
CA GLY A 121 0.33 9.33 9.01
C GLY A 121 1.80 9.65 9.27
N ILE A 122 2.65 8.64 9.09
CA ILE A 122 4.09 8.72 9.38
C ILE A 122 4.95 8.01 8.32
N LEU A 123 4.48 7.90 7.10
CA LEU A 123 5.11 7.18 6.00
C LEU A 123 6.61 7.50 5.78
N PRO A 124 7.08 8.77 5.80
CA PRO A 124 8.50 9.05 5.61
C PRO A 124 9.39 8.44 6.72
N TYR A 125 8.86 8.32 7.94
CA TYR A 125 9.58 7.74 9.08
C TYR A 125 9.64 6.21 8.97
N SER A 126 8.55 5.57 8.52
CA SER A 126 8.51 4.14 8.24
C SER A 126 9.57 3.76 7.22
N LEU A 127 9.65 4.55 6.15
CA LEU A 127 10.60 4.33 5.08
C LEU A 127 12.04 4.59 5.54
N LEU A 128 12.32 5.67 6.29
CA LEU A 128 13.64 5.93 6.87
C LEU A 128 14.11 4.75 7.73
N GLU A 129 13.24 4.26 8.62
CA GLU A 129 13.56 3.12 9.48
C GLU A 129 13.75 1.82 8.69
N ALA A 130 12.98 1.60 7.62
CA ALA A 130 13.18 0.45 6.75
C ALA A 130 14.55 0.49 6.05
N VAL A 131 14.98 1.67 5.56
CA VAL A 131 16.33 1.88 5.00
C VAL A 131 17.40 1.56 6.04
N GLN A 132 17.25 2.08 7.28
CA GLN A 132 18.23 1.85 8.35
C GLN A 132 18.32 0.38 8.79
N ARG A 133 17.18 -0.34 8.85
CA ARG A 133 17.16 -1.80 9.11
C ARG A 133 17.91 -2.56 8.02
N LEU A 134 17.68 -2.21 6.75
CA LEU A 134 18.39 -2.84 5.64
C LEU A 134 19.89 -2.49 5.67
N THR A 135 20.27 -1.24 5.97
CA THR A 135 21.66 -0.80 6.13
C THR A 135 22.38 -1.61 7.21
N MET A 136 21.76 -1.77 8.38
CA MET A 136 22.31 -2.59 9.47
C MET A 136 22.45 -4.05 9.04
N THR A 137 21.47 -4.61 8.34
CA THR A 137 21.52 -5.99 7.88
C THR A 137 22.61 -6.21 6.82
N PHE A 138 22.84 -5.23 5.96
CA PHE A 138 23.99 -5.27 5.04
C PHE A 138 25.33 -5.15 5.77
N ALA A 139 25.42 -4.40 6.87
CA ALA A 139 26.62 -4.39 7.70
C ALA A 139 26.88 -5.76 8.34
N GLU A 140 25.84 -6.46 8.82
CA GLU A 140 25.98 -7.84 9.27
C GLU A 140 26.45 -8.76 8.14
N HIS A 141 25.85 -8.64 6.94
CA HIS A 141 26.28 -9.44 5.79
C HIS A 141 27.74 -9.18 5.38
N ARG A 142 28.23 -7.94 5.47
CA ARG A 142 29.66 -7.65 5.22
C ARG A 142 30.57 -8.40 6.16
N HIS A 143 30.12 -8.64 7.38
CA HIS A 143 30.88 -9.34 8.42
C HIS A 143 30.69 -10.87 8.36
N TYR A 144 29.48 -11.32 7.98
CA TYR A 144 29.07 -12.73 7.87
C TYR A 144 28.47 -13.00 6.47
N PRO A 145 29.29 -12.99 5.40
CA PRO A 145 28.77 -13.00 4.03
C PRO A 145 28.05 -14.30 3.64
N ASP A 146 28.40 -15.41 4.26
CA ASP A 146 27.85 -16.74 3.96
C ASP A 146 26.66 -17.11 4.87
N ASP A 147 26.25 -16.25 5.80
CA ASP A 147 25.11 -16.50 6.69
C ASP A 147 23.79 -16.30 5.93
N GLU A 148 23.14 -17.41 5.56
CA GLU A 148 21.87 -17.43 4.85
C GLU A 148 20.74 -16.74 5.64
N ALA A 149 20.75 -16.80 6.97
CA ALA A 149 19.71 -16.14 7.77
C ALA A 149 19.80 -14.62 7.67
N ILE A 150 21.02 -14.06 7.60
CA ILE A 150 21.24 -12.64 7.35
C ILE A 150 20.80 -12.28 5.93
N GLN A 151 21.15 -13.11 4.94
CA GLN A 151 20.73 -12.89 3.55
C GLN A 151 19.19 -12.88 3.44
N GLN A 152 18.49 -13.84 4.03
CA GLN A 152 17.02 -13.87 4.04
C GLN A 152 16.41 -12.67 4.76
N LYS A 153 16.99 -12.26 5.90
CA LYS A 153 16.56 -11.06 6.63
C LYS A 153 16.69 -9.80 5.77
N ALA A 154 17.78 -9.67 5.01
CA ALA A 154 17.97 -8.54 4.10
C ALA A 154 16.87 -8.47 3.02
N LEU A 155 16.48 -9.62 2.44
CA LEU A 155 15.43 -9.69 1.43
C LEU A 155 14.05 -9.31 2.00
N VAL A 156 13.75 -9.68 3.24
CA VAL A 156 12.51 -9.29 3.92
C VAL A 156 12.47 -7.77 4.15
N TYR A 157 13.53 -7.20 4.75
CA TYR A 157 13.57 -5.74 4.99
C TYR A 157 13.58 -4.94 3.68
N ALA A 158 14.19 -5.48 2.62
CA ALA A 158 14.10 -4.88 1.29
C ALA A 158 12.67 -4.86 0.76
N GLY A 159 11.90 -5.92 0.97
CA GLY A 159 10.48 -5.95 0.60
C GLY A 159 9.66 -4.87 1.32
N TRP A 160 9.82 -4.75 2.63
CA TRP A 160 9.11 -3.71 3.42
C TRP A 160 9.53 -2.30 3.00
N LEU A 161 10.82 -2.08 2.76
CA LEU A 161 11.33 -0.82 2.22
C LEU A 161 10.66 -0.49 0.87
N ALA A 162 10.60 -1.48 -0.05
CA ALA A 162 9.98 -1.29 -1.36
C ALA A 162 8.49 -0.97 -1.26
N HIS A 163 7.79 -1.57 -0.30
CA HIS A 163 6.39 -1.27 -0.04
C HIS A 163 6.20 0.20 0.32
N TYR A 164 6.82 0.66 1.41
CA TYR A 164 6.67 2.06 1.86
C TYR A 164 7.22 3.08 0.86
N ALA A 165 8.27 2.73 0.10
CA ALA A 165 8.74 3.58 -0.99
C ALA A 165 7.72 3.65 -2.14
N GLY A 166 7.04 2.53 -2.44
CA GLY A 166 5.93 2.48 -3.37
C GLY A 166 4.76 3.36 -2.96
N ASP A 167 4.40 3.31 -1.66
CA ASP A 167 3.36 4.17 -1.09
C ASP A 167 3.71 5.65 -1.22
N LEU A 168 4.95 6.01 -0.92
CA LEU A 168 5.42 7.39 -1.02
C LEU A 168 5.37 7.91 -2.46
N GLU A 169 5.59 7.06 -3.45
CA GLU A 169 5.50 7.37 -4.88
C GLU A 169 4.07 7.37 -5.43
N GLN A 170 3.09 6.91 -4.68
CA GLN A 170 1.68 6.99 -5.02
C GLN A 170 1.11 8.33 -4.51
N PRO A 171 0.76 9.28 -5.39
CA PRO A 171 0.41 10.65 -4.98
C PRO A 171 -0.70 10.72 -3.94
N LEU A 172 -1.70 9.85 -4.02
CA LEU A 172 -2.84 9.87 -3.10
C LEU A 172 -2.49 9.35 -1.69
N HIS A 173 -1.31 8.78 -1.47
CA HIS A 173 -0.79 8.46 -0.13
C HIS A 173 -0.12 9.66 0.56
N THR A 174 -0.07 10.80 -0.11
CA THR A 174 0.61 12.00 0.40
C THR A 174 -0.35 13.17 0.70
N SER A 175 -1.67 12.91 0.71
CA SER A 175 -2.67 13.97 0.73
C SER A 175 -3.99 13.54 1.38
N ILE A 176 -4.67 14.47 2.08
CA ILE A 176 -6.07 14.29 2.52
C ILE A 176 -7.02 14.05 1.34
N HIS A 177 -6.62 14.39 0.13
CA HIS A 177 -7.39 14.15 -1.09
C HIS A 177 -7.23 12.72 -1.61
N HIS A 178 -7.02 11.76 -0.73
CA HIS A 178 -6.66 10.39 -1.08
C HIS A 178 -7.78 9.62 -1.82
N ASP A 179 -9.06 9.84 -1.52
CA ASP A 179 -10.16 9.13 -2.20
C ASP A 179 -11.33 10.08 -2.52
N GLY A 180 -11.05 11.03 -3.39
CA GLY A 180 -11.85 12.18 -3.73
C GLY A 180 -11.32 13.44 -3.07
N ARG A 181 -11.61 14.61 -3.67
CA ARG A 181 -11.24 15.90 -3.08
C ARG A 181 -11.88 16.02 -1.70
N ALA A 182 -11.06 16.18 -0.67
CA ALA A 182 -11.52 16.26 0.71
C ALA A 182 -12.60 17.34 0.88
N LEU A 183 -13.56 17.04 1.74
CA LEU A 183 -14.63 17.97 2.12
C LEU A 183 -14.09 19.06 3.06
N PRO A 184 -14.84 20.12 3.34
CA PRO A 184 -14.39 21.23 4.22
C PRO A 184 -14.00 20.80 5.63
N ASP A 185 -14.45 19.65 6.10
CA ASP A 185 -14.09 19.03 7.38
C ASP A 185 -12.89 18.07 7.28
N ASN A 186 -12.19 18.07 6.15
CA ASN A 186 -11.09 17.18 5.79
C ASN A 186 -11.48 15.69 5.65
N SER A 187 -12.77 15.36 5.65
CA SER A 187 -13.19 13.98 5.41
C SER A 187 -13.13 13.62 3.92
N SER A 188 -12.85 12.35 3.63
CA SER A 188 -12.84 11.83 2.27
C SER A 188 -14.27 11.50 1.79
N PRO A 189 -14.68 11.95 0.58
CA PRO A 189 -15.96 11.58 -0.02
C PRO A 189 -16.01 10.14 -0.54
N LYS A 190 -14.90 9.40 -0.51
CA LYS A 190 -14.78 7.97 -0.90
C LYS A 190 -15.30 7.71 -2.32
N THR A 191 -14.72 8.42 -3.29
CA THR A 191 -15.13 8.32 -4.70
C THR A 191 -14.64 7.06 -5.40
N GLY A 192 -13.69 6.34 -4.80
CA GLY A 192 -13.05 5.15 -5.36
C GLY A 192 -11.87 5.47 -6.29
N ILE A 193 -11.43 6.74 -6.39
CA ILE A 193 -10.26 7.12 -7.20
C ILE A 193 -8.98 6.47 -6.68
N HIS A 194 -8.84 6.34 -5.35
CA HIS A 194 -7.70 5.68 -4.74
C HIS A 194 -7.47 4.28 -5.32
N GLN A 195 -8.52 3.44 -5.33
CA GLN A 195 -8.44 2.09 -5.88
C GLN A 195 -8.16 2.05 -7.40
N LEU A 196 -8.56 3.09 -8.15
CA LEU A 196 -8.22 3.18 -9.56
C LEU A 196 -6.72 3.39 -9.74
N VAL A 197 -6.13 4.30 -8.96
CA VAL A 197 -4.69 4.60 -9.02
C VAL A 197 -3.87 3.41 -8.54
N ASP A 198 -4.23 2.80 -7.41
CA ASP A 198 -3.55 1.62 -6.86
C ASP A 198 -3.51 0.45 -7.86
N GLY A 199 -4.55 0.32 -8.68
CA GLY A 199 -4.63 -0.71 -9.70
C GLY A 199 -3.82 -0.45 -10.97
N LEU A 200 -3.18 0.71 -11.15
CA LEU A 200 -2.55 1.06 -12.43
C LEU A 200 -1.44 0.10 -12.84
N PHE A 201 -0.55 -0.29 -11.92
CA PHE A 201 0.57 -1.20 -12.23
C PHE A 201 0.12 -2.62 -12.59
N GLU A 202 -1.10 -2.99 -12.26
CA GLU A 202 -1.67 -4.29 -12.61
C GLU A 202 -2.51 -4.23 -13.88
N ARG A 203 -3.27 -3.14 -14.04
CA ARG A 203 -4.31 -3.03 -15.07
C ARG A 203 -3.81 -2.47 -16.39
N VAL A 204 -2.76 -1.61 -16.33
CA VAL A 204 -2.17 -1.03 -17.53
C VAL A 204 -1.10 -1.97 -18.06
N PRO A 205 -1.23 -2.49 -19.28
CA PRO A 205 -0.18 -3.30 -19.89
C PRO A 205 0.99 -2.40 -20.34
N PHE A 206 2.19 -2.73 -19.91
CA PHE A 206 3.44 -2.11 -20.38
C PHE A 206 4.59 -3.12 -20.33
N ASP A 207 5.63 -2.85 -21.10
CA ASP A 207 6.86 -3.63 -21.09
C ASP A 207 7.77 -3.18 -19.94
N GLU A 208 7.78 -3.97 -18.85
CA GLU A 208 8.58 -3.68 -17.65
C GLU A 208 10.07 -3.52 -17.97
N ALA A 209 10.62 -4.38 -18.83
CA ALA A 209 12.03 -4.33 -19.18
C ALA A 209 12.38 -3.04 -19.92
N LYS A 210 11.51 -2.59 -20.82
CA LYS A 210 11.66 -1.32 -21.52
C LYS A 210 11.54 -0.12 -20.60
N VAL A 211 10.54 -0.12 -19.70
CA VAL A 211 10.28 0.99 -18.77
C VAL A 211 11.41 1.13 -17.75
N THR A 212 12.03 0.01 -17.35
CA THR A 212 13.13 -0.01 -16.37
C THR A 212 14.52 -0.09 -17.00
N HIS A 213 14.64 0.01 -18.32
CA HIS A 213 15.91 0.12 -18.99
C HIS A 213 16.63 1.41 -18.56
N ASP A 214 17.91 1.31 -18.20
CA ASP A 214 18.76 2.43 -17.78
C ASP A 214 18.13 3.33 -16.69
N LEU A 215 17.64 2.70 -15.61
CA LEU A 215 17.17 3.46 -14.45
C LEU A 215 18.29 4.32 -13.85
N PRO A 216 18.04 5.60 -13.56
CA PRO A 216 18.98 6.43 -12.82
C PRO A 216 19.04 5.99 -11.37
N ILE A 217 20.04 5.17 -11.02
CA ILE A 217 20.26 4.69 -9.65
C ILE A 217 21.37 5.51 -9.01
N GLN A 218 21.07 6.21 -7.94
CA GLN A 218 22.00 7.08 -7.22
C GLN A 218 22.17 6.64 -5.75
N VAL A 219 23.23 7.14 -5.12
CA VAL A 219 23.44 7.01 -3.68
C VAL A 219 23.08 8.33 -3.01
N TYR A 220 22.22 8.29 -2.01
CA TYR A 220 21.82 9.47 -1.27
C TYR A 220 22.77 9.72 -0.10
N PRO A 221 23.46 10.89 -0.05
CA PRO A 221 24.30 11.23 1.09
C PRO A 221 23.50 11.36 2.38
N ASP A 222 22.31 11.93 2.28
CA ASP A 222 21.33 12.06 3.36
C ASP A 222 19.98 11.50 2.91
N VAL A 223 19.62 10.36 3.51
CA VAL A 223 18.38 9.66 3.18
C VAL A 223 17.17 10.52 3.57
N TRP A 224 17.20 11.21 4.73
CA TRP A 224 16.06 12.01 5.17
C TRP A 224 15.74 13.15 4.19
N VAL A 225 16.76 13.84 3.73
CA VAL A 225 16.60 14.89 2.71
C VAL A 225 16.03 14.33 1.40
N ALA A 226 16.51 13.14 0.99
CA ALA A 226 15.99 12.47 -0.22
C ALA A 226 14.50 12.09 -0.08
N LEU A 227 14.10 11.55 1.09
CA LEU A 227 12.70 11.19 1.36
C LEU A 227 11.77 12.41 1.32
N GLN A 228 12.18 13.53 1.92
CA GLN A 228 11.41 14.77 1.88
C GLN A 228 11.26 15.31 0.44
N ALA A 229 12.32 15.26 -0.33
CA ALA A 229 12.29 15.70 -1.73
C ALA A 229 11.36 14.84 -2.58
N GLU A 230 11.39 13.51 -2.38
CA GLU A 230 10.53 12.59 -3.13
C GLU A 230 9.06 12.69 -2.70
N LEU A 231 8.81 12.83 -1.40
CA LEU A 231 7.47 13.11 -0.86
C LEU A 231 6.87 14.39 -1.51
N ALA A 232 7.65 15.47 -1.61
CA ALA A 232 7.19 16.71 -2.24
C ALA A 232 6.87 16.53 -3.74
N LYS A 233 7.67 15.75 -4.46
CA LYS A 233 7.42 15.43 -5.88
C LYS A 233 6.14 14.59 -6.05
N SER A 234 5.96 13.58 -5.22
CA SER A 234 4.76 12.74 -5.25
C SER A 234 3.51 13.55 -4.96
N HIS A 235 3.55 14.38 -3.89
CA HIS A 235 2.44 15.26 -3.52
C HIS A 235 2.07 16.24 -4.65
N ALA A 236 3.04 16.79 -5.34
CA ALA A 236 2.82 17.70 -6.47
C ALA A 236 2.05 17.05 -7.65
N LEU A 237 1.95 15.73 -7.68
CA LEU A 237 1.20 14.98 -8.70
C LEU A 237 -0.26 14.71 -8.32
N VAL A 238 -0.72 15.09 -7.14
CA VAL A 238 -2.11 14.89 -6.71
C VAL A 238 -3.09 15.48 -7.70
N ASP A 239 -2.89 16.73 -8.14
CA ASP A 239 -3.77 17.36 -9.14
C ASP A 239 -3.74 16.63 -10.48
N ARG A 240 -2.56 16.14 -10.88
CA ARG A 240 -2.42 15.35 -12.11
C ARG A 240 -3.23 14.05 -12.07
N VAL A 241 -3.31 13.39 -10.93
CA VAL A 241 -4.16 12.20 -10.75
C VAL A 241 -5.64 12.56 -11.00
N TYR A 242 -6.10 13.67 -10.45
CA TYR A 242 -7.49 14.12 -10.65
C TYR A 242 -7.79 14.57 -12.09
N GLU A 243 -6.83 15.13 -12.79
CA GLU A 243 -6.95 15.41 -14.23
C GLU A 243 -7.13 14.14 -15.06
N LEU A 244 -6.50 13.03 -14.63
CA LEU A 244 -6.58 11.74 -15.31
C LEU A 244 -7.80 10.90 -14.87
N GLU A 245 -8.48 11.27 -13.79
CA GLU A 245 -9.62 10.51 -13.26
C GLU A 245 -10.71 10.23 -14.31
N PRO A 246 -11.16 11.18 -15.13
CA PRO A 246 -12.16 10.90 -16.17
C PRO A 246 -11.72 9.84 -17.17
N ASP A 247 -10.44 9.82 -17.52
CA ASP A 247 -9.86 8.84 -18.44
C ASP A 247 -9.74 7.45 -17.79
N MET A 248 -9.33 7.38 -16.52
CA MET A 248 -9.32 6.14 -15.74
C MET A 248 -10.72 5.55 -15.61
N ARG A 249 -11.73 6.39 -15.32
CA ARG A 249 -13.12 5.93 -15.19
C ARG A 249 -13.73 5.44 -16.50
N LYS A 250 -13.29 5.95 -17.65
CA LYS A 250 -13.66 5.41 -18.96
C LYS A 250 -13.08 4.01 -19.19
N ALA A 251 -11.80 3.81 -18.80
CA ALA A 251 -11.14 2.52 -18.94
C ALA A 251 -11.68 1.47 -17.97
N TRP A 252 -12.02 1.90 -16.75
CA TRP A 252 -12.53 1.04 -15.67
C TRP A 252 -13.79 1.64 -15.04
N PRO A 253 -14.94 1.52 -15.71
CA PRO A 253 -16.19 2.04 -15.17
C PRO A 253 -16.53 1.32 -13.85
N PRO A 254 -17.13 2.02 -12.88
CA PRO A 254 -17.57 1.39 -11.65
C PRO A 254 -18.54 0.24 -11.97
N ALA A 255 -18.43 -0.85 -11.22
CA ALA A 255 -19.38 -1.95 -11.37
C ALA A 255 -20.83 -1.43 -11.25
N PRO A 256 -21.76 -1.91 -12.09
CA PRO A 256 -23.15 -1.53 -11.95
C PRO A 256 -23.60 -1.80 -10.52
N ARG A 257 -24.17 -0.78 -9.87
CA ARG A 257 -24.71 -0.96 -8.52
C ARG A 257 -25.74 -2.09 -8.57
N PRO A 258 -25.63 -3.13 -7.72
CA PRO A 258 -26.66 -4.15 -7.66
C PRO A 258 -28.03 -3.47 -7.54
N ALA A 259 -28.98 -3.89 -8.37
CA ALA A 259 -30.35 -3.40 -8.22
C ALA A 259 -30.76 -3.58 -6.75
N ALA A 260 -31.29 -2.53 -6.15
CA ALA A 260 -31.72 -2.60 -4.75
C ALA A 260 -32.64 -3.81 -4.60
N THR A 261 -32.18 -4.79 -3.83
CA THR A 261 -33.05 -5.95 -3.53
C THR A 261 -34.28 -5.38 -2.85
N PRO A 262 -35.49 -5.62 -3.37
CA PRO A 262 -36.69 -5.16 -2.70
C PRO A 262 -36.66 -5.62 -1.24
N ALA A 263 -36.99 -4.73 -0.32
CA ALA A 263 -37.07 -5.08 1.09
C ALA A 263 -37.90 -6.36 1.21
N PRO A 264 -37.49 -7.34 2.05
CA PRO A 264 -38.26 -8.56 2.23
C PRO A 264 -39.68 -8.18 2.63
N ALA A 265 -40.63 -8.63 1.82
CA ALA A 265 -42.05 -8.43 2.15
C ALA A 265 -42.33 -8.95 3.56
N THR A 266 -43.05 -8.17 4.35
CA THR A 266 -43.49 -8.55 5.68
C THR A 266 -44.06 -9.98 5.63
N PRO A 267 -43.66 -10.89 6.54
CA PRO A 267 -44.18 -12.25 6.50
C PRO A 267 -45.70 -12.24 6.76
N SER A 268 -46.46 -12.52 5.75
CA SER A 268 -47.86 -12.95 5.88
C SER A 268 -47.89 -14.35 6.49
N ALA A 269 -48.96 -14.62 7.28
CA ALA A 269 -49.17 -15.80 8.10
C ALA A 269 -48.85 -17.15 7.36
N PRO A 270 -48.48 -18.19 8.16
CA PRO A 270 -48.01 -19.46 7.59
C PRO A 270 -49.12 -20.18 6.82
N SER A 271 -48.85 -20.48 5.56
CA SER A 271 -49.64 -21.41 4.77
C SER A 271 -49.22 -22.88 5.05
N PRO A 272 -50.11 -23.84 4.96
CA PRO A 272 -49.78 -25.25 5.26
C PRO A 272 -48.82 -25.90 4.27
N PRO A 273 -48.14 -27.01 4.65
CA PRO A 273 -47.03 -27.59 3.89
C PRO A 273 -47.50 -28.18 2.57
N ALA A 274 -47.00 -27.66 1.47
CA ALA A 274 -47.11 -28.28 0.14
C ALA A 274 -45.97 -29.27 -0.07
N ASN A 275 -46.31 -30.42 -0.59
CA ASN A 275 -45.50 -31.60 -0.86
C ASN A 275 -44.14 -31.28 -1.53
N LEU A 276 -43.13 -32.01 -1.06
CA LEU A 276 -41.76 -32.07 -1.58
C LEU A 276 -41.71 -32.35 -3.09
N ARG A 277 -41.56 -31.30 -3.89
CA ARG A 277 -41.13 -31.40 -5.26
C ARG A 277 -39.71 -30.82 -5.33
N PRO A 278 -38.72 -31.53 -5.94
CA PRO A 278 -37.39 -30.96 -6.08
C PRO A 278 -37.47 -29.70 -6.95
N PRO A 279 -36.67 -28.65 -6.62
CA PRO A 279 -36.65 -27.43 -7.40
C PRO A 279 -36.18 -27.76 -8.85
N PRO A 280 -36.75 -27.08 -9.87
CA PRO A 280 -36.25 -27.20 -11.23
C PRO A 280 -34.78 -26.72 -11.30
N PRO A 281 -33.96 -27.33 -12.19
CA PRO A 281 -32.60 -26.88 -12.38
C PRO A 281 -32.60 -25.40 -12.77
N PRO A 282 -31.60 -24.62 -12.28
CA PRO A 282 -31.50 -23.20 -12.62
C PRO A 282 -31.42 -23.05 -14.14
N ALA A 283 -32.28 -22.21 -14.69
CA ALA A 283 -32.25 -21.86 -16.10
C ALA A 283 -30.85 -21.33 -16.45
N ALA A 284 -30.25 -21.89 -17.50
CA ALA A 284 -28.96 -21.41 -17.98
C ALA A 284 -29.07 -19.92 -18.30
N THR A 285 -28.40 -19.12 -17.50
CA THR A 285 -28.26 -17.69 -17.75
C THR A 285 -27.56 -17.52 -19.10
N PRO A 286 -28.11 -16.77 -20.06
CA PRO A 286 -27.43 -16.55 -21.34
C PRO A 286 -26.07 -15.93 -21.03
N THR A 287 -25.00 -16.56 -21.48
CA THR A 287 -23.64 -16.05 -21.40
C THR A 287 -23.62 -14.75 -22.20
N ALA A 288 -23.67 -13.63 -21.50
CA ALA A 288 -23.50 -12.31 -22.14
C ALA A 288 -22.15 -12.35 -22.87
N VAL A 289 -22.16 -12.11 -24.18
CA VAL A 289 -20.96 -11.93 -24.97
C VAL A 289 -20.22 -10.74 -24.35
N ALA A 290 -19.10 -11.01 -23.69
CA ALA A 290 -18.32 -9.98 -23.04
C ALA A 290 -17.85 -8.98 -24.11
N THR A 291 -18.35 -7.78 -24.07
CA THR A 291 -17.82 -6.67 -24.86
C THR A 291 -16.34 -6.50 -24.50
N PRO A 292 -15.43 -6.39 -25.48
CA PRO A 292 -14.03 -6.16 -25.15
C PRO A 292 -13.91 -4.90 -24.29
N PRO A 293 -13.00 -4.88 -23.30
CA PRO A 293 -12.82 -3.71 -22.45
C PRO A 293 -12.45 -2.49 -23.31
N PRO A 294 -12.90 -1.29 -22.93
CA PRO A 294 -12.55 -0.09 -23.67
C PRO A 294 -11.03 0.12 -23.68
N PRO A 295 -10.48 0.72 -24.76
CA PRO A 295 -9.05 0.99 -24.83
C PRO A 295 -8.63 1.95 -23.72
N ILE A 296 -7.48 1.67 -23.08
CA ILE A 296 -6.93 2.53 -22.04
C ILE A 296 -6.37 3.80 -22.69
N PRO A 297 -6.77 5.00 -22.25
CA PRO A 297 -6.26 6.25 -22.80
C PRO A 297 -4.74 6.36 -22.67
N ARG A 298 -4.06 6.89 -23.70
CA ARG A 298 -2.62 7.03 -23.72
C ARG A 298 -2.07 7.86 -22.55
N SER A 299 -2.82 8.88 -22.11
CA SER A 299 -2.50 9.70 -20.94
C SER A 299 -2.30 8.88 -19.68
N VAL A 300 -3.19 7.88 -19.46
CA VAL A 300 -3.12 6.94 -18.33
C VAL A 300 -1.93 5.98 -18.48
N CYS A 301 -1.70 5.44 -19.70
CA CYS A 301 -0.56 4.58 -19.95
C CYS A 301 0.77 5.30 -19.66
N THR A 302 0.95 6.51 -20.19
CA THR A 302 2.16 7.31 -19.99
C THR A 302 2.39 7.61 -18.52
N PHE A 303 1.36 8.07 -17.80
CA PHE A 303 1.45 8.32 -16.36
C PHE A 303 1.85 7.07 -15.59
N THR A 304 1.27 5.91 -15.93
CA THR A 304 1.59 4.63 -15.28
C THR A 304 3.05 4.23 -15.50
N GLU A 305 3.55 4.31 -16.73
CA GLU A 305 4.94 3.99 -17.07
C GLU A 305 5.92 4.93 -16.36
N GLU A 306 5.61 6.24 -16.32
CA GLU A 306 6.41 7.25 -15.62
C GLU A 306 6.47 6.96 -14.11
N ARG A 307 5.32 6.65 -13.48
CA ARG A 307 5.28 6.30 -12.06
C ARG A 307 6.02 5.01 -11.77
N PHE A 308 5.81 3.97 -12.58
CA PHE A 308 6.53 2.70 -12.40
C PHE A 308 8.04 2.89 -12.49
N ARG A 309 8.51 3.66 -13.48
CA ARG A 309 9.92 3.99 -13.66
C ARG A 309 10.49 4.78 -12.48
N ALA A 310 9.79 5.81 -12.03
CA ALA A 310 10.20 6.63 -10.89
C ALA A 310 10.29 5.80 -9.60
N THR A 311 9.26 5.03 -9.31
CA THR A 311 9.19 4.16 -8.13
C THR A 311 10.32 3.12 -8.15
N ALA A 312 10.53 2.43 -9.27
CA ALA A 312 11.61 1.45 -9.39
C ALA A 312 13.00 2.07 -9.22
N SER A 313 13.22 3.26 -9.79
CA SER A 313 14.46 4.02 -9.66
C SER A 313 14.72 4.45 -8.22
N PHE A 314 13.70 4.96 -7.55
CA PHE A 314 13.79 5.41 -6.16
C PHE A 314 14.09 4.23 -5.21
N ILE A 315 13.36 3.13 -5.32
CA ILE A 315 13.61 1.91 -4.54
C ILE A 315 15.03 1.39 -4.76
N ALA A 316 15.46 1.27 -6.02
CA ALA A 316 16.82 0.79 -6.35
C ALA A 316 17.90 1.71 -5.78
N SER A 317 17.67 3.03 -5.81
CA SER A 317 18.55 4.02 -5.20
C SER A 317 18.66 3.87 -3.69
N LEU A 318 17.54 3.62 -3.00
CA LEU A 318 17.53 3.35 -1.55
C LEU A 318 18.26 2.04 -1.22
N TYR A 319 18.09 0.98 -2.00
CA TYR A 319 18.84 -0.28 -1.82
C TYR A 319 20.36 -0.06 -1.99
N ARG A 320 20.76 0.63 -3.05
CA ARG A 320 22.17 0.97 -3.27
C ARG A 320 22.71 1.84 -2.14
N THR A 321 21.95 2.83 -1.71
CA THR A 321 22.31 3.69 -0.57
C THR A 321 22.53 2.89 0.70
N ALA A 322 21.60 1.99 1.04
CA ALA A 322 21.72 1.12 2.20
C ALA A 322 22.97 0.23 2.12
N TRP A 323 23.29 -0.32 0.93
CA TRP A 323 24.51 -1.09 0.72
C TRP A 323 25.78 -0.24 0.93
N GLU A 324 25.86 0.92 0.30
CA GLU A 324 27.03 1.80 0.42
C GLU A 324 27.24 2.28 1.87
N GLN A 325 26.20 2.77 2.51
CA GLN A 325 26.26 3.27 3.88
C GLN A 325 26.56 2.18 4.90
N SER A 326 26.23 0.92 4.63
CA SER A 326 26.53 -0.21 5.50
C SER A 326 28.02 -0.44 5.73
N ALA A 327 28.88 0.05 4.83
CA ALA A 327 30.34 -0.09 4.97
C ALA A 327 30.92 0.72 6.15
N ALA A 328 30.24 1.76 6.57
CA ALA A 328 30.65 2.60 7.69
C ALA A 328 30.11 2.12 9.06
N ILE A 329 29.19 1.13 9.05
CA ILE A 329 28.57 0.66 10.28
C ILE A 329 29.48 -0.35 10.98
N GLN A 330 29.80 -0.05 12.25
CA GLN A 330 30.49 -0.99 13.14
C GLN A 330 29.46 -1.83 13.90
N LEU A 331 29.58 -3.15 13.83
CA LEU A 331 28.72 -4.02 14.61
C LEU A 331 29.03 -3.91 16.10
N PRO A 332 28.01 -4.08 16.98
CA PRO A 332 28.23 -4.09 18.42
C PRO A 332 29.19 -5.22 18.82
N SER A 333 30.14 -4.92 19.73
CA SER A 333 31.13 -5.91 20.19
C SER A 333 30.55 -7.14 20.92
N TRP A 334 29.30 -7.03 21.40
CA TRP A 334 28.59 -8.13 22.05
C TRP A 334 27.91 -9.09 21.05
N LEU A 335 27.90 -8.74 19.75
CA LEU A 335 27.29 -9.58 18.72
C LEU A 335 28.25 -10.70 18.32
N GLU A 336 28.13 -11.82 19.01
CA GLU A 336 28.80 -13.08 18.66
C GLU A 336 27.79 -13.96 17.91
N ARG A 337 28.09 -14.28 16.65
CA ARG A 337 27.31 -15.26 15.88
C ARG A 337 28.14 -16.53 15.78
N PRO A 338 27.55 -17.73 16.09
CA PRO A 338 28.22 -18.97 15.82
C PRO A 338 28.54 -19.04 14.32
N GLN A 339 29.79 -19.35 14.01
CA GLN A 339 30.17 -19.66 12.63
C GLN A 339 29.33 -20.84 12.15
N PRO A 340 28.78 -20.81 10.91
CA PRO A 340 28.13 -22.00 10.36
C PRO A 340 29.13 -23.17 10.44
N MET A 341 28.68 -24.27 11.00
CA MET A 341 29.50 -25.48 11.04
C MET A 341 29.74 -25.95 9.60
N PRO A 342 30.99 -26.31 9.24
CA PRO A 342 31.32 -26.72 7.89
C PRO A 342 30.57 -27.98 7.43
#